data_99de11da84e59ff3d5bb3762ce239145
#
_entry.id   99de11da84e59ff3d5bb3762ce239145
#
_cell.length_a   1.000
_cell.length_b   1.000
_cell.length_c   1.000
_cell.angle_alpha   90.00
_cell.angle_beta   90.00
_cell.angle_gamma   90.00
#
_symmetry.space_group_name_H-M   'P 1'
#
loop_
_entity.id
_entity.type
_entity.pdbx_description
1 polymer ?
#
loop_
_entity_poly.entity_id
_entity_poly.type
_entity_poly.pdbx_seq_one_letter_code
_entity_poly.pdbx_strand_id
1 'polypeptide(L)'
;MLAAELTPVYWLVLLQHELLLFASLFFLLGTLDELAIDALYLVGRVRGRICTPRIDRSAVERRAIAGPSAAIIPAWHEDDVIGATMRHLLDAWPQAQLRLYIGCYANDPATIGAATRAARGQSRVRIVVHSARGPTTKADCMNRLYRAIEEDERREGLRFRMVVIHDAEDMVDPAALPLLDAGLAKAELLQLPVLPMRQRRSRWVSGHYIDEFAEAHAKAMVVRDWLRAGFPSAGVGCAVSRERLALLDVQNGCSGPFDASSLTEDYELGRKIAEAGGATKFVRVRGEDGRLIATRAFFPRTLETAVRQKTRWVCGIALQGWDRMGWSGRPLDGWMRLRDRRGPLSALVLFVAYVLVFLTGGLAIAHQLGLARAPVVTPATKALLIANAASLGWRAACRALFTAREYGPREGMRAVLRIPLSNIIAIMAARRAVAQYVFSLLGGTLRWDKTEHREHPAVSQEMLA
;
A
#
# COMPACT_ATOMS: atom_id res chain seq x y z
N MET A 1 32.14 42.36 -22.21
CA MET A 1 30.98 41.90 -21.40
C MET A 1 30.31 40.64 -21.96
N LEU A 2 30.20 40.46 -23.27
CA LEU A 2 29.56 39.30 -23.93
C LEU A 2 30.31 37.96 -23.78
N ALA A 3 31.62 37.93 -23.64
CA ALA A 3 32.41 36.71 -23.53
C ALA A 3 32.32 36.01 -22.16
N ALA A 4 31.85 36.71 -21.11
CA ALA A 4 31.66 36.13 -19.78
C ALA A 4 30.36 35.30 -19.66
N GLU A 5 29.42 35.47 -20.62
CA GLU A 5 28.10 34.80 -20.60
C GLU A 5 28.10 33.37 -21.18
N LEU A 6 29.18 32.93 -21.79
CA LEU A 6 29.31 31.62 -22.46
C LEU A 6 30.21 30.64 -21.73
N THR A 7 30.58 30.90 -20.49
CA THR A 7 31.38 29.95 -19.72
C THR A 7 30.52 28.77 -19.24
N PRO A 8 31.06 27.52 -19.17
CA PRO A 8 30.33 26.37 -18.62
C PRO A 8 29.76 26.64 -17.22
N VAL A 9 30.46 27.43 -16.41
CA VAL A 9 30.02 27.83 -15.06
C VAL A 9 28.75 28.68 -15.09
N TYR A 10 28.63 29.60 -16.07
CA TYR A 10 27.42 30.42 -16.24
C TYR A 10 26.20 29.54 -16.51
N TRP A 11 26.32 28.57 -17.41
CA TRP A 11 25.23 27.64 -17.71
C TRP A 11 24.85 26.75 -16.50
N LEU A 12 25.82 26.32 -15.68
CA LEU A 12 25.56 25.58 -14.45
C LEU A 12 24.82 26.42 -13.40
N VAL A 13 25.15 27.73 -13.27
CA VAL A 13 24.45 28.67 -12.38
C VAL A 13 23.01 28.88 -12.85
N LEU A 14 22.81 29.09 -14.16
CA LEU A 14 21.47 29.22 -14.73
C LEU A 14 20.64 27.93 -14.51
N LEU A 15 21.20 26.77 -14.82
CA LEU A 15 20.56 25.49 -14.59
C LEU A 15 20.19 25.29 -13.10
N GLN A 16 21.11 25.64 -12.19
CA GLN A 16 20.84 25.61 -10.75
C GLN A 16 19.61 26.46 -10.38
N HIS A 17 19.56 27.69 -10.92
CA HIS A 17 18.46 28.62 -10.64
C HIS A 17 17.11 28.05 -11.10
N GLU A 18 17.02 27.58 -12.34
CA GLU A 18 15.79 27.01 -12.89
C GLU A 18 15.33 25.73 -12.15
N LEU A 19 16.27 24.81 -11.89
CA LEU A 19 15.98 23.61 -11.12
C LEU A 19 15.55 23.94 -9.69
N LEU A 20 16.14 24.97 -9.07
CA LEU A 20 15.79 25.41 -7.72
C LEU A 20 14.36 25.98 -7.67
N LEU A 21 13.98 26.79 -8.64
CA LEU A 21 12.62 27.33 -8.75
C LEU A 21 11.62 26.20 -8.98
N PHE A 22 11.90 25.29 -9.94
CA PHE A 22 11.08 24.12 -10.20
C PHE A 22 10.88 23.29 -8.94
N ALA A 23 11.95 22.81 -8.31
CA ALA A 23 11.87 21.97 -7.14
C ALA A 23 11.15 22.66 -5.96
N SER A 24 11.49 23.94 -5.69
CA SER A 24 10.90 24.70 -4.59
C SER A 24 9.40 24.90 -4.76
N LEU A 25 8.95 25.19 -5.99
CA LEU A 25 7.52 25.36 -6.29
C LEU A 25 6.75 24.03 -6.09
N PHE A 26 7.25 22.94 -6.67
CA PHE A 26 6.57 21.64 -6.55
C PHE A 26 6.61 21.07 -5.13
N PHE A 27 7.68 21.31 -4.36
CA PHE A 27 7.69 21.00 -2.93
C PHE A 27 6.65 21.81 -2.16
N LEU A 28 6.52 23.11 -2.46
CA LEU A 28 5.50 23.95 -1.83
C LEU A 28 4.09 23.43 -2.13
N LEU A 29 3.78 23.13 -3.40
CA LEU A 29 2.48 22.55 -3.78
C LEU A 29 2.21 21.23 -3.06
N GLY A 30 3.19 20.34 -3.01
CA GLY A 30 3.12 19.10 -2.26
C GLY A 30 2.92 19.32 -0.76
N THR A 31 3.57 20.34 -0.19
CA THR A 31 3.42 20.74 1.20
C THR A 31 2.00 21.23 1.49
N LEU A 32 1.44 22.11 0.66
CA LEU A 32 0.08 22.62 0.84
C LEU A 32 -0.95 21.49 0.83
N ASP A 33 -0.78 20.52 -0.07
CA ASP A 33 -1.64 19.34 -0.14
C ASP A 33 -1.52 18.46 1.13
N GLU A 34 -0.31 18.23 1.65
CA GLU A 34 -0.13 17.50 2.89
C GLU A 34 -0.68 18.25 4.11
N LEU A 35 -0.45 19.57 4.19
CA LEU A 35 -1.01 20.41 5.26
C LEU A 35 -2.54 20.42 5.23
N ALA A 36 -3.17 20.33 4.05
CA ALA A 36 -4.62 20.19 3.95
C ALA A 36 -5.11 18.89 4.61
N ILE A 37 -4.42 17.76 4.37
CA ILE A 37 -4.72 16.49 5.06
C ILE A 37 -4.47 16.59 6.56
N ASP A 38 -3.37 17.21 6.97
CA ASP A 38 -3.03 17.39 8.39
C ASP A 38 -4.10 18.25 9.10
N ALA A 39 -4.53 19.35 8.47
CA ALA A 39 -5.61 20.21 8.99
C ALA A 39 -6.94 19.44 9.09
N LEU A 40 -7.32 18.70 8.04
CA LEU A 40 -8.52 17.86 8.09
C LEU A 40 -8.42 16.79 9.18
N TYR A 41 -7.27 16.14 9.33
CA TYR A 41 -7.06 15.18 10.41
C TYR A 41 -7.25 15.83 11.78
N LEU A 42 -6.63 16.98 12.02
CA LEU A 42 -6.75 17.70 13.30
C LEU A 42 -8.20 18.15 13.57
N VAL A 43 -8.86 18.75 12.58
CA VAL A 43 -10.27 19.16 12.68
C VAL A 43 -11.16 17.94 12.95
N GLY A 44 -10.95 16.85 12.25
CA GLY A 44 -11.69 15.60 12.46
C GLY A 44 -11.47 15.01 13.85
N ARG A 45 -10.25 15.11 14.39
CA ARG A 45 -9.90 14.70 15.75
C ARG A 45 -10.60 15.58 16.82
N VAL A 46 -10.49 16.89 16.68
CA VAL A 46 -11.11 17.86 17.62
C VAL A 46 -12.62 17.71 17.64
N ARG A 47 -13.23 17.50 16.46
CA ARG A 47 -14.70 17.30 16.36
C ARG A 47 -15.16 15.88 16.72
N GLY A 48 -14.28 14.99 17.17
CA GLY A 48 -14.61 13.60 17.50
C GLY A 48 -15.04 12.73 16.29
N ARG A 49 -14.88 13.24 15.06
CA ARG A 49 -15.25 12.53 13.83
C ARG A 49 -14.19 11.49 13.42
N ILE A 50 -12.93 11.77 13.72
CA ILE A 50 -11.81 10.84 13.55
C ILE A 50 -11.43 10.32 14.93
N CYS A 51 -11.76 9.09 15.23
CA CYS A 51 -11.39 8.42 16.47
C CYS A 51 -10.82 7.02 16.18
N THR A 52 -10.10 6.49 17.14
CA THR A 52 -9.66 5.09 17.15
C THR A 52 -10.20 4.50 18.45
N PRO A 53 -11.44 3.94 18.43
CA PRO A 53 -12.05 3.41 19.63
C PRO A 53 -11.27 2.22 20.18
N ARG A 54 -11.41 1.98 21.49
CA ARG A 54 -10.96 0.76 22.14
C ARG A 54 -12.13 -0.21 22.25
N ILE A 55 -11.85 -1.49 22.10
CA ILE A 55 -12.82 -2.57 22.20
C ILE A 55 -12.31 -3.63 23.14
N ASP A 56 -13.21 -4.34 23.78
CA ASP A 56 -12.91 -5.60 24.45
C ASP A 56 -12.54 -6.64 23.37
N ARG A 57 -11.24 -6.87 23.22
CA ARG A 57 -10.71 -7.82 22.23
C ARG A 57 -11.27 -9.21 22.44
N SER A 58 -11.29 -9.67 23.67
CA SER A 58 -11.69 -11.03 24.02
C SER A 58 -13.20 -11.29 23.74
N ALA A 59 -14.03 -10.28 23.97
CA ALA A 59 -15.44 -10.36 23.63
C ALA A 59 -15.67 -10.38 22.12
N VAL A 60 -14.90 -9.59 21.36
CA VAL A 60 -15.00 -9.57 19.88
C VAL A 60 -14.51 -10.88 19.27
N GLU A 61 -13.40 -11.44 19.74
CA GLU A 61 -12.83 -12.70 19.23
C GLU A 61 -13.81 -13.87 19.37
N ARG A 62 -14.57 -13.93 20.47
CA ARG A 62 -15.60 -14.94 20.73
C ARG A 62 -16.92 -14.72 19.99
N ARG A 63 -17.07 -13.59 19.33
CA ARG A 63 -18.33 -13.26 18.64
C ARG A 63 -18.53 -14.17 17.44
N ALA A 64 -19.72 -14.77 17.36
CA ALA A 64 -20.14 -15.48 16.16
C ALA A 64 -20.28 -14.51 14.97
N ILE A 65 -19.93 -14.98 13.78
CA ILE A 65 -20.20 -14.27 12.53
C ILE A 65 -21.65 -14.49 12.09
N ALA A 66 -22.22 -13.49 11.41
CA ALA A 66 -23.65 -13.48 11.08
C ALA A 66 -24.02 -14.44 9.92
N GLY A 67 -23.04 -15.00 9.23
CA GLY A 67 -23.28 -15.95 8.14
C GLY A 67 -21.99 -16.53 7.56
N PRO A 68 -22.11 -17.47 6.61
CA PRO A 68 -20.97 -18.09 5.96
C PRO A 68 -20.05 -17.06 5.36
N SER A 69 -18.75 -17.23 5.56
CA SER A 69 -17.71 -16.33 5.09
C SER A 69 -16.59 -17.09 4.41
N ALA A 70 -16.03 -16.53 3.34
CA ALA A 70 -14.92 -17.11 2.63
C ALA A 70 -13.65 -16.26 2.85
N ALA A 71 -12.51 -16.86 3.12
CA ALA A 71 -11.21 -16.23 3.04
C ALA A 71 -10.49 -16.77 1.81
N ILE A 72 -9.98 -15.88 0.95
CA ILE A 72 -9.25 -16.25 -0.27
C ILE A 72 -7.79 -15.88 -0.16
N ILE A 73 -6.90 -16.80 -0.54
CA ILE A 73 -5.46 -16.63 -0.55
C ILE A 73 -4.91 -17.14 -1.89
N PRO A 74 -4.52 -16.27 -2.82
CA PRO A 74 -3.79 -16.67 -4.01
C PRO A 74 -2.34 -17.03 -3.65
N ALA A 75 -1.83 -18.17 -4.12
CA ALA A 75 -0.51 -18.67 -3.81
C ALA A 75 0.21 -19.17 -5.08
N TRP A 76 1.40 -18.59 -5.36
CA TRP A 76 2.31 -18.98 -6.42
C TRP A 76 3.74 -18.94 -5.90
N HIS A 77 4.45 -20.08 -5.87
CA HIS A 77 5.75 -20.23 -5.22
C HIS A 77 5.74 -19.72 -3.76
N GLU A 78 4.82 -20.25 -2.95
CA GLU A 78 4.65 -19.89 -1.54
C GLU A 78 4.79 -21.11 -0.61
N ASP A 79 5.47 -22.14 -1.04
CA ASP A 79 5.66 -23.39 -0.28
C ASP A 79 6.32 -23.18 1.09
N ASP A 80 7.18 -22.17 1.23
CA ASP A 80 7.84 -21.80 2.50
C ASP A 80 6.89 -21.19 3.53
N VAL A 81 5.80 -20.51 3.12
CA VAL A 81 4.96 -19.71 4.02
C VAL A 81 3.51 -20.18 4.10
N ILE A 82 2.92 -20.69 3.00
CA ILE A 82 1.47 -20.98 2.93
C ILE A 82 0.98 -21.92 4.04
N GLY A 83 1.77 -22.91 4.40
CA GLY A 83 1.40 -23.87 5.45
C GLY A 83 1.33 -23.21 6.84
N ALA A 84 2.20 -22.25 7.14
CA ALA A 84 2.17 -21.50 8.39
C ALA A 84 1.00 -20.52 8.42
N THR A 85 0.75 -19.82 7.31
CA THR A 85 -0.38 -18.90 7.13
C THR A 85 -1.71 -19.61 7.35
N MET A 86 -1.90 -20.77 6.72
CA MET A 86 -3.14 -21.55 6.87
C MET A 86 -3.39 -21.98 8.32
N ARG A 87 -2.36 -22.49 9.01
CA ARG A 87 -2.48 -22.86 10.42
C ARG A 87 -2.81 -21.66 11.29
N HIS A 88 -2.04 -20.58 11.14
CA HIS A 88 -2.27 -19.35 11.89
C HIS A 88 -3.70 -18.80 11.69
N LEU A 89 -4.20 -18.78 10.45
CA LEU A 89 -5.53 -18.29 10.13
C LEU A 89 -6.62 -19.18 10.74
N LEU A 90 -6.48 -20.49 10.63
CA LEU A 90 -7.45 -21.45 11.18
C LEU A 90 -7.50 -21.42 12.71
N ASP A 91 -6.36 -21.19 13.37
CA ASP A 91 -6.25 -21.03 14.83
C ASP A 91 -6.82 -19.68 15.30
N ALA A 92 -6.51 -18.60 14.58
CA ALA A 92 -6.98 -17.26 14.89
C ALA A 92 -8.49 -17.10 14.65
N TRP A 93 -9.04 -17.80 13.66
CA TRP A 93 -10.45 -17.73 13.26
C TRP A 93 -11.13 -19.09 13.34
N PRO A 94 -11.55 -19.50 14.56
CA PRO A 94 -12.14 -20.82 14.79
C PRO A 94 -13.59 -20.95 14.32
N GLN A 95 -14.21 -19.89 13.77
CA GLN A 95 -15.62 -19.89 13.36
C GLN A 95 -15.89 -20.96 12.31
N ALA A 96 -16.80 -21.90 12.63
CA ALA A 96 -17.14 -23.04 11.77
C ALA A 96 -17.72 -22.62 10.40
N GLN A 97 -18.32 -21.43 10.33
CA GLN A 97 -18.90 -20.88 9.11
C GLN A 97 -17.86 -20.24 8.18
N LEU A 98 -16.58 -20.16 8.59
CA LEU A 98 -15.50 -19.68 7.73
C LEU A 98 -14.98 -20.81 6.86
N ARG A 99 -14.82 -20.56 5.56
CA ARG A 99 -14.08 -21.40 4.62
C ARG A 99 -12.86 -20.70 4.09
N LEU A 100 -11.76 -21.43 4.00
CA LEU A 100 -10.50 -20.97 3.47
C LEU A 100 -10.28 -21.56 2.08
N TYR A 101 -10.11 -20.69 1.08
CA TYR A 101 -9.84 -21.06 -0.31
C TYR A 101 -8.40 -20.69 -0.65
N ILE A 102 -7.59 -21.69 -1.01
CA ILE A 102 -6.19 -21.50 -1.39
C ILE A 102 -6.07 -21.71 -2.89
N GLY A 103 -5.67 -20.66 -3.63
CA GLY A 103 -5.45 -20.72 -5.07
C GLY A 103 -4.01 -21.14 -5.38
N CYS A 104 -3.86 -22.28 -6.05
CA CYS A 104 -2.58 -22.81 -6.45
C CYS A 104 -2.55 -23.02 -7.99
N TYR A 105 -1.36 -23.28 -8.55
CA TYR A 105 -1.18 -23.54 -9.98
C TYR A 105 -0.67 -24.96 -10.20
N ALA A 106 -1.17 -25.64 -11.25
CA ALA A 106 -0.82 -27.04 -11.55
C ALA A 106 0.69 -27.25 -11.75
N ASN A 107 1.41 -26.20 -12.22
CA ASN A 107 2.86 -26.24 -12.41
C ASN A 107 3.67 -25.76 -11.16
N ASP A 108 3.03 -25.72 -9.98
CA ASP A 108 3.68 -25.42 -8.69
C ASP A 108 3.37 -26.50 -7.66
N PRO A 109 3.91 -27.72 -7.82
CA PRO A 109 3.62 -28.84 -6.94
C PRO A 109 4.13 -28.64 -5.51
N ALA A 110 5.14 -27.78 -5.30
CA ALA A 110 5.67 -27.50 -3.98
C ALA A 110 4.65 -26.77 -3.11
N THR A 111 4.05 -25.68 -3.63
CA THR A 111 2.99 -24.93 -2.95
C THR A 111 1.74 -25.79 -2.73
N ILE A 112 1.30 -26.58 -3.75
CA ILE A 112 0.19 -27.52 -3.60
C ILE A 112 0.49 -28.51 -2.48
N GLY A 113 1.67 -29.09 -2.44
CA GLY A 113 2.07 -30.06 -1.41
C GLY A 113 2.08 -29.44 -0.01
N ALA A 114 2.59 -28.22 0.16
CA ALA A 114 2.60 -27.49 1.42
C ALA A 114 1.17 -27.18 1.90
N ALA A 115 0.31 -26.67 1.01
CA ALA A 115 -1.09 -26.38 1.31
C ALA A 115 -1.87 -27.65 1.67
N THR A 116 -1.67 -28.75 0.90
CA THR A 116 -2.33 -30.05 1.17
C THR A 116 -1.94 -30.62 2.53
N ARG A 117 -0.65 -30.54 2.90
CA ARG A 117 -0.22 -30.96 4.24
C ARG A 117 -0.87 -30.16 5.36
N ALA A 118 -0.98 -28.84 5.18
CA ALA A 118 -1.62 -27.95 6.16
C ALA A 118 -3.15 -28.14 6.24
N ALA A 119 -3.78 -28.55 5.15
CA ALA A 119 -5.22 -28.79 5.06
C ALA A 119 -5.67 -30.14 5.64
N ARG A 120 -4.74 -31.06 6.02
CA ARG A 120 -5.11 -32.38 6.55
C ARG A 120 -6.02 -32.28 7.78
N GLY A 121 -7.15 -32.95 7.73
CA GLY A 121 -8.15 -32.94 8.81
C GLY A 121 -8.97 -31.66 8.93
N GLN A 122 -8.82 -30.72 8.00
CA GLN A 122 -9.50 -29.41 8.02
C GLN A 122 -10.62 -29.37 6.97
N SER A 123 -11.83 -29.65 7.36
CA SER A 123 -13.01 -29.61 6.47
C SER A 123 -13.34 -28.20 5.96
N ARG A 124 -12.83 -27.16 6.61
CA ARG A 124 -13.02 -25.77 6.25
C ARG A 124 -12.08 -25.28 5.14
N VAL A 125 -11.15 -26.12 4.65
CA VAL A 125 -10.15 -25.73 3.65
C VAL A 125 -10.46 -26.35 2.29
N ARG A 126 -10.46 -25.49 1.25
CA ARG A 126 -10.52 -25.93 -0.15
C ARG A 126 -9.29 -25.44 -0.90
N ILE A 127 -8.51 -26.37 -1.45
CA ILE A 127 -7.42 -26.06 -2.37
C ILE A 127 -7.99 -26.01 -3.79
N VAL A 128 -7.81 -24.89 -4.47
CA VAL A 128 -8.32 -24.64 -5.81
C VAL A 128 -7.12 -24.54 -6.75
N VAL A 129 -6.97 -25.55 -7.61
CA VAL A 129 -5.89 -25.57 -8.60
C VAL A 129 -6.35 -24.84 -9.85
N HIS A 130 -5.58 -23.84 -10.26
CA HIS A 130 -5.81 -23.08 -11.49
C HIS A 130 -5.49 -23.93 -12.71
N SER A 131 -6.37 -23.96 -13.69
CA SER A 131 -6.19 -24.76 -14.92
C SER A 131 -5.10 -24.20 -15.84
N ALA A 132 -4.93 -22.86 -15.87
CA ALA A 132 -3.84 -22.23 -16.60
C ALA A 132 -2.49 -22.50 -15.88
N ARG A 133 -1.42 -22.62 -16.64
CA ARG A 133 -0.07 -22.69 -16.09
C ARG A 133 0.36 -21.32 -15.57
N GLY A 134 0.85 -21.26 -14.36
CA GLY A 134 1.38 -20.04 -13.78
C GLY A 134 2.77 -19.65 -14.32
N PRO A 135 3.19 -18.38 -14.09
CA PRO A 135 2.37 -17.39 -13.41
C PRO A 135 1.32 -16.73 -14.33
N THR A 136 0.10 -16.53 -13.84
CA THR A 136 -0.84 -15.56 -14.39
C THR A 136 -0.77 -14.26 -13.55
N THR A 137 -1.82 -13.48 -13.46
CA THR A 137 -1.88 -12.35 -12.50
C THR A 137 -2.53 -12.77 -11.18
N LYS A 138 -2.30 -12.02 -10.09
CA LYS A 138 -2.99 -12.24 -8.81
C LYS A 138 -4.51 -12.14 -8.98
N ALA A 139 -4.97 -11.16 -9.78
CA ALA A 139 -6.38 -10.97 -10.12
C ALA A 139 -7.02 -12.21 -10.77
N ASP A 140 -6.31 -12.83 -11.71
CA ASP A 140 -6.78 -14.05 -12.39
C ASP A 140 -6.91 -15.23 -11.41
N CYS A 141 -5.93 -15.42 -10.54
CA CYS A 141 -6.03 -16.42 -9.46
C CYS A 141 -7.21 -16.14 -8.53
N MET A 142 -7.42 -14.88 -8.13
CA MET A 142 -8.57 -14.51 -7.28
C MET A 142 -9.91 -14.72 -8.00
N ASN A 143 -9.99 -14.47 -9.30
CA ASN A 143 -11.19 -14.80 -10.10
C ASN A 143 -11.46 -16.31 -10.10
N ARG A 144 -10.44 -17.14 -10.20
CA ARG A 144 -10.62 -18.61 -10.09
C ARG A 144 -11.12 -19.02 -8.69
N LEU A 145 -10.61 -18.38 -7.62
CA LEU A 145 -11.11 -18.58 -6.26
C LEU A 145 -12.56 -18.13 -6.11
N TYR A 146 -12.92 -16.99 -6.69
CA TYR A 146 -14.30 -16.52 -6.73
C TYR A 146 -15.23 -17.52 -7.41
N ARG A 147 -14.84 -18.11 -8.55
CA ARG A 147 -15.61 -19.16 -9.21
C ARG A 147 -15.77 -20.42 -8.32
N ALA A 148 -14.73 -20.79 -7.58
CA ALA A 148 -14.81 -21.89 -6.64
C ALA A 148 -15.80 -21.64 -5.49
N ILE A 149 -15.91 -20.38 -5.03
CA ILE A 149 -16.93 -19.95 -4.08
C ILE A 149 -18.33 -20.14 -4.69
N GLU A 150 -18.56 -19.70 -5.92
CA GLU A 150 -19.83 -19.87 -6.61
C GLU A 150 -20.21 -21.35 -6.85
N GLU A 151 -19.22 -22.18 -7.13
CA GLU A 151 -19.40 -23.64 -7.27
C GLU A 151 -19.89 -24.25 -5.95
N ASP A 152 -19.31 -23.83 -4.82
CA ASP A 152 -19.70 -24.31 -3.48
C ASP A 152 -21.08 -23.78 -3.06
N GLU A 153 -21.38 -22.51 -3.34
CA GLU A 153 -22.71 -21.93 -3.11
C GLU A 153 -23.80 -22.74 -3.80
N ARG A 154 -23.59 -23.09 -5.08
CA ARG A 154 -24.55 -23.90 -5.85
C ARG A 154 -24.65 -25.34 -5.35
N ARG A 155 -23.51 -25.95 -5.01
CA ARG A 155 -23.46 -27.35 -4.58
C ARG A 155 -24.11 -27.57 -3.22
N GLU A 156 -23.96 -26.60 -2.31
CA GLU A 156 -24.40 -26.75 -0.91
C GLU A 156 -25.69 -25.99 -0.59
N GLY A 157 -26.22 -25.25 -1.56
CA GLY A 157 -27.43 -24.44 -1.37
C GLY A 157 -27.27 -23.32 -0.35
N LEU A 158 -26.02 -22.82 -0.16
CA LEU A 158 -25.71 -21.71 0.72
C LEU A 158 -25.29 -20.48 -0.06
N ARG A 159 -25.26 -19.32 0.60
CA ARG A 159 -24.68 -18.10 0.05
C ARG A 159 -23.70 -17.51 1.05
N PHE A 160 -22.49 -17.23 0.62
CA PHE A 160 -21.53 -16.51 1.44
C PHE A 160 -21.96 -15.07 1.67
N ARG A 161 -21.72 -14.57 2.85
CA ARG A 161 -22.00 -13.18 3.23
C ARG A 161 -20.88 -12.24 2.80
N MET A 162 -19.62 -12.68 2.97
CA MET A 162 -18.44 -11.90 2.65
C MET A 162 -17.31 -12.76 2.12
N VAL A 163 -16.41 -12.09 1.40
CA VAL A 163 -15.11 -12.62 1.01
C VAL A 163 -14.03 -11.76 1.66
N VAL A 164 -13.16 -12.38 2.44
CA VAL A 164 -11.98 -11.75 3.05
C VAL A 164 -10.77 -12.08 2.21
N ILE A 165 -9.93 -11.06 1.94
CA ILE A 165 -8.76 -11.20 1.06
C ILE A 165 -7.49 -11.13 1.89
N HIS A 166 -6.59 -12.09 1.68
CA HIS A 166 -5.27 -12.15 2.29
C HIS A 166 -4.21 -12.63 1.30
N ASP A 167 -2.96 -12.28 1.58
CA ASP A 167 -1.78 -12.83 0.89
C ASP A 167 -1.21 -14.04 1.66
N ALA A 168 -0.35 -14.79 0.99
CA ALA A 168 0.17 -16.06 1.51
C ALA A 168 1.11 -15.91 2.72
N GLU A 169 1.55 -14.70 3.06
CA GLU A 169 2.43 -14.36 4.17
C GLU A 169 1.77 -13.59 5.31
N ASP A 170 0.45 -13.39 5.24
CA ASP A 170 -0.27 -12.56 6.21
C ASP A 170 -0.44 -13.21 7.58
N MET A 171 -0.27 -12.39 8.61
CA MET A 171 -0.75 -12.67 9.95
C MET A 171 -2.04 -11.92 10.23
N VAL A 172 -3.09 -12.67 10.47
CA VAL A 172 -4.40 -12.11 10.82
C VAL A 172 -4.52 -11.86 12.32
N ASP A 173 -5.33 -10.88 12.69
CA ASP A 173 -5.69 -10.64 14.09
C ASP A 173 -6.94 -11.47 14.43
N PRO A 174 -6.98 -12.19 15.58
CA PRO A 174 -8.14 -13.00 15.95
C PRO A 174 -9.47 -12.23 15.99
N ALA A 175 -9.45 -10.96 16.39
CA ALA A 175 -10.63 -10.10 16.42
C ALA A 175 -11.04 -9.58 15.03
N ALA A 176 -10.21 -9.77 13.99
CA ALA A 176 -10.43 -9.17 12.67
C ALA A 176 -11.68 -9.71 11.99
N LEU A 177 -11.87 -11.01 11.91
CA LEU A 177 -13.01 -11.61 11.21
C LEU A 177 -14.37 -11.19 11.78
N PRO A 178 -14.63 -11.28 13.10
CA PRO A 178 -15.89 -10.82 13.68
C PRO A 178 -16.08 -9.29 13.54
N LEU A 179 -14.99 -8.51 13.56
CA LEU A 179 -15.04 -7.07 13.38
C LEU A 179 -15.45 -6.70 11.95
N LEU A 180 -14.88 -7.37 10.96
CA LEU A 180 -15.23 -7.21 9.55
C LEU A 180 -16.67 -7.63 9.29
N ASP A 181 -17.11 -8.78 9.80
CA ASP A 181 -18.49 -9.24 9.66
C ASP A 181 -19.50 -8.23 10.22
N ALA A 182 -19.25 -7.72 11.42
CA ALA A 182 -20.10 -6.70 12.03
C ALA A 182 -20.13 -5.39 11.22
N GLY A 183 -19.02 -5.02 10.61
CA GLY A 183 -18.89 -3.81 9.79
C GLY A 183 -19.67 -3.86 8.49
N LEU A 184 -19.89 -5.05 7.91
CA LEU A 184 -20.65 -5.24 6.67
C LEU A 184 -22.12 -4.84 6.77
N ALA A 185 -22.65 -4.66 7.97
CA ALA A 185 -23.98 -4.06 8.15
C ALA A 185 -24.03 -2.58 7.68
N LYS A 186 -22.89 -1.93 7.52
CA LYS A 186 -22.79 -0.48 7.20
C LYS A 186 -21.95 -0.15 5.98
N ALA A 187 -21.22 -1.12 5.45
CA ALA A 187 -20.34 -0.92 4.30
C ALA A 187 -20.19 -2.21 3.49
N GLU A 188 -19.92 -2.09 2.22
CA GLU A 188 -19.74 -3.23 1.30
C GLU A 188 -18.27 -3.60 1.12
N LEU A 189 -17.36 -2.68 1.43
CA LEU A 189 -15.92 -2.92 1.56
C LEU A 189 -15.42 -2.38 2.90
N LEU A 190 -14.76 -3.23 3.63
CA LEU A 190 -14.09 -2.90 4.89
C LEU A 190 -12.60 -3.15 4.76
N GLN A 191 -11.79 -2.23 5.25
CA GLN A 191 -10.34 -2.35 5.25
C GLN A 191 -9.81 -2.13 6.68
N LEU A 192 -9.05 -3.10 7.16
CA LEU A 192 -8.26 -2.97 8.40
C LEU A 192 -6.91 -2.30 8.11
N PRO A 193 -6.25 -1.73 9.11
CA PRO A 193 -4.87 -1.29 8.97
C PRO A 193 -3.94 -2.45 8.60
N VAL A 194 -2.95 -2.17 7.76
CA VAL A 194 -1.82 -3.06 7.51
C VAL A 194 -0.63 -2.51 8.30
N LEU A 195 0.02 -3.36 9.07
CA LEU A 195 1.18 -3.02 9.89
C LEU A 195 2.38 -3.89 9.50
N PRO A 196 3.35 -3.34 8.75
CA PRO A 196 4.59 -4.04 8.45
C PRO A 196 5.32 -4.44 9.74
N MET A 197 5.79 -5.67 9.81
CA MET A 197 6.50 -6.17 10.99
C MET A 197 7.96 -5.75 10.99
N ARG A 198 8.51 -5.48 12.18
CA ARG A 198 9.93 -5.17 12.33
C ARG A 198 10.78 -6.39 11.97
N GLN A 199 11.84 -6.17 11.21
CA GLN A 199 12.82 -7.18 10.85
C GLN A 199 14.19 -6.73 11.34
N ARG A 200 14.82 -7.48 12.26
CA ARG A 200 16.11 -7.11 12.87
C ARG A 200 17.23 -7.00 11.82
N ARG A 201 17.22 -7.88 10.82
CA ARG A 201 18.23 -7.93 9.75
C ARG A 201 18.00 -6.88 8.65
N SER A 202 16.85 -6.19 8.62
CA SER A 202 16.51 -5.18 7.61
C SER A 202 15.84 -3.94 8.21
N ARG A 203 16.47 -3.36 9.26
CA ARG A 203 15.93 -2.21 9.99
C ARG A 203 15.77 -0.95 9.13
N TRP A 204 16.48 -0.86 8.03
CA TRP A 204 16.48 0.27 7.13
C TRP A 204 15.48 0.07 5.99
N VAL A 205 15.71 -0.94 5.15
CA VAL A 205 14.87 -1.18 3.97
C VAL A 205 13.46 -1.63 4.35
N SER A 206 13.31 -2.68 5.17
CA SER A 206 11.98 -3.07 5.65
C SER A 206 11.36 -2.01 6.57
N GLY A 207 12.19 -1.28 7.34
CA GLY A 207 11.74 -0.23 8.24
C GLY A 207 11.08 0.96 7.55
N HIS A 208 11.42 1.27 6.29
CA HIS A 208 10.75 2.38 5.60
C HIS A 208 9.26 2.11 5.33
N TYR A 209 8.86 0.84 5.17
CA TYR A 209 7.44 0.47 5.08
C TYR A 209 6.71 0.68 6.41
N ILE A 210 7.38 0.39 7.54
CA ILE A 210 6.84 0.68 8.88
C ILE A 210 6.43 2.14 8.98
N ASP A 211 7.31 3.05 8.56
CA ASP A 211 7.10 4.49 8.65
C ASP A 211 5.95 4.96 7.73
N GLU A 212 5.93 4.45 6.50
CA GLU A 212 4.94 4.80 5.51
C GLU A 212 3.54 4.34 5.90
N PHE A 213 3.40 3.06 6.28
CA PHE A 213 2.10 2.51 6.66
C PHE A 213 1.59 3.05 8.00
N ALA A 214 2.47 3.29 8.97
CA ALA A 214 2.09 3.88 10.26
C ALA A 214 1.46 5.26 10.07
N GLU A 215 2.03 6.12 9.23
CA GLU A 215 1.47 7.44 8.92
C GLU A 215 0.24 7.36 8.03
N ALA A 216 0.30 6.62 6.92
CA ALA A 216 -0.78 6.53 5.94
C ALA A 216 -2.07 5.99 6.57
N HIS A 217 -1.99 4.88 7.34
CA HIS A 217 -3.15 4.25 7.95
C HIS A 217 -3.62 4.91 9.25
N ALA A 218 -2.82 5.80 9.84
CA ALA A 218 -3.25 6.57 11.00
C ALA A 218 -3.82 7.95 10.65
N LYS A 219 -3.49 8.49 9.48
CA LYS A 219 -3.83 9.85 9.05
C LYS A 219 -4.58 9.86 7.72
N ALA A 220 -3.90 9.57 6.61
CA ALA A 220 -4.47 9.74 5.28
C ALA A 220 -5.72 8.88 5.04
N MET A 221 -5.68 7.60 5.41
CA MET A 221 -6.81 6.68 5.21
C MET A 221 -8.02 7.04 6.06
N VAL A 222 -7.82 7.47 7.32
CA VAL A 222 -8.93 7.89 8.18
C VAL A 222 -9.55 9.21 7.76
N VAL A 223 -8.75 10.15 7.20
CA VAL A 223 -9.28 11.38 6.59
C VAL A 223 -10.11 11.05 5.36
N ARG A 224 -9.59 10.18 4.50
CA ARG A 224 -10.26 9.73 3.28
C ARG A 224 -11.60 9.05 3.59
N ASP A 225 -11.63 8.18 4.61
CA ASP A 225 -12.85 7.54 5.10
C ASP A 225 -13.86 8.58 5.65
N TRP A 226 -13.39 9.53 6.47
CA TRP A 226 -14.24 10.58 6.99
C TRP A 226 -14.86 11.46 5.89
N LEU A 227 -14.11 11.79 4.86
CA LEU A 227 -14.56 12.55 3.69
C LEU A 227 -15.46 11.73 2.75
N ARG A 228 -15.61 10.42 2.99
CA ARG A 228 -16.29 9.47 2.09
C ARG A 228 -15.77 9.53 0.66
N ALA A 229 -14.49 9.77 0.53
CA ALA A 229 -13.81 9.89 -0.76
C ALA A 229 -13.26 8.52 -1.18
N GLY A 230 -14.04 7.51 -1.29
CA GLY A 230 -13.70 6.13 -1.67
C GLY A 230 -12.20 5.80 -1.58
N PHE A 231 -11.78 4.83 -0.79
CA PHE A 231 -10.36 4.51 -0.65
C PHE A 231 -9.98 3.24 -1.43
N PRO A 232 -8.70 3.10 -1.81
CA PRO A 232 -8.19 1.86 -2.36
C PRO A 232 -8.17 0.77 -1.27
N SER A 233 -8.44 -0.47 -1.65
CA SER A 233 -8.10 -1.61 -0.80
C SER A 233 -6.59 -1.80 -0.77
N ALA A 234 -6.07 -2.35 0.32
CA ALA A 234 -4.66 -2.74 0.42
C ALA A 234 -4.41 -4.18 -0.07
N GLY A 235 -5.46 -4.87 -0.55
CA GLY A 235 -5.36 -6.24 -1.03
C GLY A 235 -5.22 -7.29 0.06
N VAL A 236 -5.13 -6.86 1.33
CA VAL A 236 -5.00 -7.73 2.50
C VAL A 236 -5.76 -7.13 3.69
N GLY A 237 -6.29 -7.99 4.56
CA GLY A 237 -7.06 -7.52 5.71
C GLY A 237 -8.30 -6.72 5.33
N CYS A 238 -8.89 -7.03 4.20
CA CYS A 238 -10.12 -6.42 3.73
C CYS A 238 -11.22 -7.47 3.53
N ALA A 239 -12.47 -7.04 3.74
CA ALA A 239 -13.65 -7.84 3.49
C ALA A 239 -14.56 -7.11 2.51
N VAL A 240 -15.08 -7.85 1.54
CA VAL A 240 -16.03 -7.36 0.55
C VAL A 240 -17.31 -8.18 0.67
N SER A 241 -18.47 -7.52 0.61
CA SER A 241 -19.74 -8.25 0.58
C SER A 241 -19.80 -9.14 -0.68
N ARG A 242 -20.31 -10.37 -0.51
CA ARG A 242 -20.44 -11.31 -1.63
C ARG A 242 -21.33 -10.75 -2.74
N GLU A 243 -22.35 -9.98 -2.36
CA GLU A 243 -23.27 -9.32 -3.29
C GLU A 243 -22.54 -8.29 -4.15
N ARG A 244 -21.67 -7.46 -3.55
CA ARG A 244 -20.90 -6.45 -4.30
C ARG A 244 -19.92 -7.09 -5.28
N LEU A 245 -19.28 -8.20 -4.90
CA LEU A 245 -18.43 -8.95 -5.84
C LEU A 245 -19.24 -9.51 -7.02
N ALA A 246 -20.46 -9.99 -6.77
CA ALA A 246 -21.32 -10.44 -7.87
C ALA A 246 -21.71 -9.32 -8.84
N LEU A 247 -22.01 -8.12 -8.31
CA LEU A 247 -22.27 -6.95 -9.15
C LEU A 247 -21.07 -6.55 -10.00
N LEU A 248 -19.87 -6.58 -9.43
CA LEU A 248 -18.64 -6.30 -10.16
C LEU A 248 -18.35 -7.36 -11.22
N ASP A 249 -18.63 -8.63 -10.94
CA ASP A 249 -18.49 -9.71 -11.93
C ASP A 249 -19.40 -9.47 -13.14
N VAL A 250 -20.67 -9.13 -12.91
CA VAL A 250 -21.62 -8.79 -13.99
C VAL A 250 -21.13 -7.57 -14.78
N GLN A 251 -20.65 -6.52 -14.10
CA GLN A 251 -20.10 -5.33 -14.75
C GLN A 251 -18.87 -5.62 -15.61
N ASN A 252 -18.08 -6.62 -15.24
CA ASN A 252 -16.92 -7.10 -15.98
C ASN A 252 -17.27 -8.17 -17.03
N GLY A 253 -18.55 -8.29 -17.43
CA GLY A 253 -18.99 -9.27 -18.43
C GLY A 253 -18.86 -10.72 -17.99
N CYS A 254 -19.04 -11.00 -16.69
CA CYS A 254 -18.93 -12.33 -16.10
C CYS A 254 -17.53 -12.97 -16.26
N SER A 255 -16.48 -12.15 -16.30
CA SER A 255 -15.08 -12.64 -16.35
C SER A 255 -14.44 -12.75 -14.96
N GLY A 256 -15.15 -12.36 -13.92
CA GLY A 256 -14.70 -12.26 -12.54
C GLY A 256 -14.74 -10.82 -12.01
N PRO A 257 -14.82 -10.65 -10.67
CA PRO A 257 -14.89 -9.31 -10.08
C PRO A 257 -13.58 -8.51 -10.19
N PHE A 258 -12.44 -9.18 -10.45
CA PHE A 258 -11.13 -8.57 -10.57
C PHE A 258 -10.71 -8.51 -12.03
N ASP A 259 -10.15 -7.38 -12.45
CA ASP A 259 -9.62 -7.28 -13.81
C ASP A 259 -8.28 -8.03 -13.92
N ALA A 260 -8.29 -9.12 -14.69
CA ALA A 260 -7.12 -10.00 -14.85
C ALA A 260 -5.88 -9.32 -15.45
N SER A 261 -6.02 -8.16 -16.08
CA SER A 261 -4.89 -7.40 -16.63
C SER A 261 -4.32 -6.37 -15.65
N SER A 262 -4.93 -6.20 -14.45
CA SER A 262 -4.48 -5.24 -13.44
C SER A 262 -3.21 -5.71 -12.73
N LEU A 263 -2.27 -4.78 -12.51
CA LEU A 263 -1.10 -4.98 -11.63
C LEU A 263 -1.41 -4.65 -10.15
N THR A 264 -2.51 -3.95 -9.90
CA THR A 264 -2.98 -3.50 -8.59
C THR A 264 -4.49 -3.63 -8.52
N GLU A 265 -4.97 -4.85 -8.64
CA GLU A 265 -6.39 -5.23 -8.62
C GLU A 265 -7.09 -4.81 -7.33
N ASP A 266 -6.34 -4.76 -6.24
CA ASP A 266 -6.74 -4.32 -4.92
C ASP A 266 -7.08 -2.81 -4.90
N TYR A 267 -6.18 -1.98 -5.45
CA TYR A 267 -6.42 -0.56 -5.60
C TYR A 267 -7.69 -0.30 -6.41
N GLU A 268 -7.83 -0.99 -7.54
CA GLU A 268 -8.99 -0.85 -8.42
C GLU A 268 -10.28 -1.33 -7.76
N LEU A 269 -10.24 -2.44 -7.01
CA LEU A 269 -11.41 -2.99 -6.31
C LEU A 269 -12.07 -1.95 -5.41
N GLY A 270 -11.29 -1.33 -4.52
CA GLY A 270 -11.83 -0.32 -3.61
C GLY A 270 -12.41 0.88 -4.34
N ARG A 271 -11.78 1.30 -5.42
CA ARG A 271 -12.22 2.42 -6.24
C ARG A 271 -13.49 2.09 -7.03
N LYS A 272 -13.55 0.95 -7.70
CA LYS A 272 -14.73 0.49 -8.45
C LYS A 272 -15.95 0.35 -7.57
N ILE A 273 -15.79 -0.18 -6.35
CA ILE A 273 -16.88 -0.27 -5.37
C ILE A 273 -17.43 1.13 -5.03
N ALA A 274 -16.55 2.08 -4.72
CA ALA A 274 -16.97 3.43 -4.39
C ALA A 274 -17.62 4.17 -5.58
N GLU A 275 -17.13 3.97 -6.80
CA GLU A 275 -17.69 4.55 -8.03
C GLU A 275 -19.06 3.99 -8.37
N ALA A 276 -19.29 2.71 -8.12
CA ALA A 276 -20.59 2.06 -8.24
C ALA A 276 -21.55 2.41 -7.08
N GLY A 277 -21.23 3.43 -6.27
CA GLY A 277 -22.06 3.90 -5.17
C GLY A 277 -22.00 3.03 -3.90
N GLY A 278 -21.10 2.03 -3.85
CA GLY A 278 -20.93 1.18 -2.69
C GLY A 278 -20.26 1.91 -1.52
N ALA A 279 -20.72 1.62 -0.30
CA ALA A 279 -20.14 2.18 0.90
C ALA A 279 -18.81 1.46 1.23
N THR A 280 -17.76 2.24 1.42
CA THR A 280 -16.44 1.76 1.85
C THR A 280 -16.12 2.29 3.25
N LYS A 281 -15.43 1.50 4.09
CA LYS A 281 -15.10 1.88 5.47
C LYS A 281 -13.69 1.44 5.86
N PHE A 282 -12.89 2.39 6.36
CA PHE A 282 -11.60 2.09 6.98
C PHE A 282 -11.80 1.85 8.49
N VAL A 283 -11.62 0.61 8.93
CA VAL A 283 -11.91 0.17 10.30
C VAL A 283 -10.64 0.23 11.13
N ARG A 284 -10.47 1.29 11.93
CA ARG A 284 -9.31 1.47 12.78
C ARG A 284 -9.72 1.44 14.26
N VAL A 285 -9.46 0.32 14.92
CA VAL A 285 -9.79 0.08 16.32
C VAL A 285 -8.59 -0.52 17.07
N ARG A 286 -8.58 -0.38 18.40
CA ARG A 286 -7.57 -0.97 19.28
C ARG A 286 -8.22 -1.91 20.28
N GLY A 287 -7.50 -2.95 20.66
CA GLY A 287 -7.84 -3.73 21.84
C GLY A 287 -7.60 -2.92 23.12
N GLU A 288 -8.01 -3.47 24.25
CA GLU A 288 -7.74 -2.93 25.59
C GLU A 288 -6.24 -2.85 25.89
N ASP A 289 -5.45 -3.77 25.31
CA ASP A 289 -3.99 -3.81 25.33
C ASP A 289 -3.32 -2.64 24.57
N GLY A 290 -4.13 -1.76 23.95
CA GLY A 290 -3.67 -0.64 23.16
C GLY A 290 -3.16 -1.01 21.77
N ARG A 291 -3.09 -2.28 21.39
CA ARG A 291 -2.65 -2.73 20.06
C ARG A 291 -3.76 -2.57 19.04
N LEU A 292 -3.39 -2.19 17.81
CA LEU A 292 -4.34 -2.14 16.68
C LEU A 292 -4.78 -3.55 16.28
N ILE A 293 -6.06 -3.68 15.99
CA ILE A 293 -6.58 -4.80 15.19
C ILE A 293 -6.13 -4.52 13.75
N ALA A 294 -5.26 -5.37 13.21
CA ALA A 294 -4.57 -5.10 11.95
C ALA A 294 -4.05 -6.40 11.33
N THR A 295 -3.92 -6.42 10.01
CA THR A 295 -3.14 -7.43 9.30
C THR A 295 -1.66 -7.09 9.40
N ARG A 296 -0.81 -8.09 9.61
CA ARG A 296 0.64 -7.93 9.73
C ARG A 296 1.35 -8.86 8.76
N ALA A 297 2.45 -8.37 8.17
CA ALA A 297 3.30 -9.17 7.29
C ALA A 297 4.74 -8.66 7.33
N PHE A 298 5.68 -9.48 6.88
CA PHE A 298 7.02 -9.02 6.56
C PHE A 298 7.02 -8.35 5.19
N PHE A 299 7.70 -7.23 5.10
CA PHE A 299 7.89 -6.49 3.85
C PHE A 299 9.32 -6.72 3.30
N PRO A 300 9.59 -6.36 2.04
CA PRO A 300 10.89 -6.59 1.40
C PRO A 300 12.09 -6.17 2.25
N ARG A 301 13.12 -7.04 2.28
CA ARG A 301 14.32 -6.86 3.10
C ARG A 301 15.45 -6.16 2.38
N THR A 302 15.49 -6.26 1.04
CA THR A 302 16.58 -5.73 0.22
C THR A 302 16.12 -4.55 -0.60
N LEU A 303 17.05 -3.67 -0.97
CA LEU A 303 16.76 -2.52 -1.82
C LEU A 303 16.13 -2.96 -3.14
N GLU A 304 16.66 -4.01 -3.75
CA GLU A 304 16.17 -4.53 -5.03
C GLU A 304 14.71 -4.97 -4.94
N THR A 305 14.36 -5.80 -3.95
CA THR A 305 12.98 -6.29 -3.78
C THR A 305 12.00 -5.18 -3.39
N ALA A 306 12.46 -4.18 -2.61
CA ALA A 306 11.67 -3.00 -2.28
C ALA A 306 11.38 -2.14 -3.51
N VAL A 307 12.40 -1.88 -4.34
CA VAL A 307 12.24 -1.14 -5.60
C VAL A 307 11.32 -1.91 -6.54
N ARG A 308 11.46 -3.24 -6.66
CA ARG A 308 10.61 -4.09 -7.50
C ARG A 308 9.12 -3.98 -7.09
N GLN A 309 8.81 -4.13 -5.81
CA GLN A 309 7.45 -4.02 -5.29
C GLN A 309 6.87 -2.62 -5.51
N LYS A 310 7.62 -1.57 -5.17
CA LYS A 310 7.17 -0.19 -5.37
C LYS A 310 7.04 0.20 -6.84
N THR A 311 7.87 -0.35 -7.72
CA THR A 311 7.70 -0.20 -9.19
C THR A 311 6.34 -0.70 -9.63
N ARG A 312 5.93 -1.90 -9.17
CA ARG A 312 4.61 -2.47 -9.47
C ARG A 312 3.48 -1.54 -8.98
N TRP A 313 3.58 -1.03 -7.73
CA TRP A 313 2.58 -0.12 -7.18
C TRP A 313 2.49 1.20 -7.97
N VAL A 314 3.62 1.82 -8.27
CA VAL A 314 3.64 3.07 -9.05
C VAL A 314 3.09 2.84 -10.46
N CYS A 315 3.50 1.77 -11.13
CA CYS A 315 3.01 1.43 -12.47
C CYS A 315 1.50 1.18 -12.46
N GLY A 316 1.01 0.32 -11.53
CA GLY A 316 -0.40 -0.05 -11.46
C GLY A 316 -1.31 1.09 -11.00
N ILE A 317 -0.89 1.89 -10.01
CA ILE A 317 -1.73 2.96 -9.44
C ILE A 317 -1.66 4.26 -10.24
N ALA A 318 -0.44 4.73 -10.54
CA ALA A 318 -0.25 6.06 -11.09
C ALA A 318 -0.29 6.11 -12.62
N LEU A 319 0.08 5.04 -13.30
CA LEU A 319 0.19 4.99 -14.76
C LEU A 319 -0.96 4.17 -15.36
N GLN A 320 -0.96 2.85 -15.26
CA GLN A 320 -2.04 2.01 -15.77
C GLN A 320 -3.40 2.31 -15.12
N GLY A 321 -3.43 2.59 -13.81
CA GLY A 321 -4.66 2.97 -13.11
C GLY A 321 -5.24 4.28 -13.62
N TRP A 322 -4.44 5.15 -14.22
CA TRP A 322 -4.94 6.33 -14.91
C TRP A 322 -5.65 5.94 -16.21
N ASP A 323 -5.01 5.13 -17.06
CA ASP A 323 -5.59 4.71 -18.33
C ASP A 323 -6.91 3.96 -18.14
N ARG A 324 -6.99 3.12 -17.11
CA ARG A 324 -8.13 2.22 -16.91
C ARG A 324 -9.31 2.87 -16.17
N MET A 325 -9.04 3.75 -15.22
CA MET A 325 -10.09 4.34 -14.37
C MET A 325 -10.33 5.83 -14.61
N GLY A 326 -9.52 6.51 -15.41
CA GLY A 326 -9.65 7.94 -15.70
C GLY A 326 -9.74 8.82 -14.46
N TRP A 327 -10.44 9.95 -14.57
CA TRP A 327 -10.73 10.88 -13.47
C TRP A 327 -12.14 10.68 -12.93
N SER A 328 -12.36 11.03 -11.66
CA SER A 328 -13.69 11.05 -11.05
C SER A 328 -14.37 12.40 -11.30
N GLY A 329 -15.68 12.38 -11.54
CA GLY A 329 -16.49 13.59 -11.60
C GLY A 329 -16.74 14.24 -10.22
N ARG A 330 -16.38 13.58 -9.11
CA ARG A 330 -16.52 14.12 -7.76
C ARG A 330 -15.21 14.82 -7.35
N PRO A 331 -15.23 16.12 -6.96
CA PRO A 331 -14.00 16.86 -6.67
C PRO A 331 -13.09 16.23 -5.60
N LEU A 332 -13.68 15.72 -4.50
CA LEU A 332 -12.94 15.06 -3.43
C LEU A 332 -12.28 13.76 -3.91
N ASP A 333 -12.99 12.97 -4.72
CA ASP A 333 -12.42 11.77 -5.34
C ASP A 333 -11.33 12.12 -6.35
N GLY A 334 -11.51 13.17 -7.14
CA GLY A 334 -10.50 13.70 -8.06
C GLY A 334 -9.24 14.12 -7.33
N TRP A 335 -9.37 14.86 -6.22
CA TRP A 335 -8.23 15.20 -5.36
C TRP A 335 -7.51 13.97 -4.82
N MET A 336 -8.22 12.98 -4.29
CA MET A 336 -7.61 11.75 -3.78
C MET A 336 -6.94 10.95 -4.90
N ARG A 337 -7.50 10.90 -6.11
CA ARG A 337 -6.84 10.28 -7.27
C ARG A 337 -5.56 11.01 -7.66
N LEU A 338 -5.55 12.35 -7.62
CA LEU A 338 -4.34 13.12 -7.86
C LEU A 338 -3.26 12.76 -6.84
N ARG A 339 -3.62 12.65 -5.56
CA ARG A 339 -2.71 12.21 -4.51
C ARG A 339 -2.14 10.82 -4.75
N ASP A 340 -2.99 9.86 -5.15
CA ASP A 340 -2.57 8.49 -5.46
C ASP A 340 -1.60 8.44 -6.65
N ARG A 341 -1.78 9.34 -7.63
CA ARG A 341 -1.05 9.35 -8.91
C ARG A 341 0.18 10.24 -8.96
N ARG A 342 0.38 11.11 -8.00
CA ARG A 342 1.52 12.06 -7.99
C ARG A 342 2.89 11.40 -7.78
N GLY A 343 2.95 10.09 -7.47
CA GLY A 343 4.18 9.36 -7.17
C GLY A 343 5.33 9.63 -8.14
N PRO A 344 5.15 9.46 -9.47
CA PRO A 344 6.20 9.74 -10.46
C PRO A 344 6.69 11.18 -10.44
N LEU A 345 5.79 12.17 -10.35
CA LEU A 345 6.17 13.58 -10.27
C LEU A 345 6.92 13.89 -8.96
N SER A 346 6.45 13.36 -7.84
CA SER A 346 7.13 13.54 -6.55
C SER A 346 8.54 12.94 -6.56
N ALA A 347 8.73 11.79 -7.20
CA ALA A 347 10.04 11.17 -7.36
C ALA A 347 10.97 11.98 -8.27
N LEU A 348 10.45 12.60 -9.33
CA LEU A 348 11.21 13.52 -10.19
C LEU A 348 11.67 14.74 -9.40
N VAL A 349 10.77 15.37 -8.62
CA VAL A 349 11.11 16.54 -7.79
C VAL A 349 12.16 16.20 -6.74
N LEU A 350 12.05 15.03 -6.11
CA LEU A 350 13.07 14.52 -5.18
C LEU A 350 14.41 14.29 -5.88
N PHE A 351 14.42 13.70 -7.07
CA PHE A 351 15.64 13.52 -7.86
C PHE A 351 16.30 14.85 -8.17
N VAL A 352 15.53 15.83 -8.66
CA VAL A 352 16.02 17.20 -8.92
C VAL A 352 16.60 17.82 -7.65
N ALA A 353 15.96 17.65 -6.50
CA ALA A 353 16.46 18.15 -5.23
C ALA A 353 17.84 17.55 -4.86
N TYR A 354 18.05 16.26 -5.06
CA TYR A 354 19.37 15.64 -4.86
C TYR A 354 20.42 16.16 -5.85
N VAL A 355 20.07 16.32 -7.13
CA VAL A 355 20.95 16.95 -8.12
C VAL A 355 21.32 18.37 -7.68
N LEU A 356 20.36 19.16 -7.18
CA LEU A 356 20.60 20.51 -6.66
C LEU A 356 21.56 20.53 -5.48
N VAL A 357 21.50 19.58 -4.56
CA VAL A 357 22.44 19.49 -3.43
C VAL A 357 23.87 19.35 -3.95
N PHE A 358 24.10 18.44 -4.91
CA PHE A 358 25.43 18.25 -5.51
C PHE A 358 25.88 19.44 -6.35
N LEU A 359 25.00 19.99 -7.16
CA LEU A 359 25.29 21.15 -8.01
C LEU A 359 25.62 22.39 -7.16
N THR A 360 24.82 22.64 -6.11
CA THR A 360 25.06 23.77 -5.20
C THR A 360 26.37 23.59 -4.43
N GLY A 361 26.67 22.39 -3.96
CA GLY A 361 27.95 22.06 -3.31
C GLY A 361 29.14 22.28 -4.26
N GLY A 362 29.04 21.81 -5.49
CA GLY A 362 30.08 22.00 -6.51
C GLY A 362 30.29 23.46 -6.86
N LEU A 363 29.23 24.26 -7.06
CA LEU A 363 29.32 25.69 -7.31
C LEU A 363 29.86 26.46 -6.11
N ALA A 364 29.55 26.06 -4.88
CA ALA A 364 30.14 26.69 -3.69
C ALA A 364 31.64 26.44 -3.61
N ILE A 365 32.11 25.24 -3.93
CA ILE A 365 33.56 24.94 -4.02
C ILE A 365 34.20 25.75 -5.13
N ALA A 366 33.61 25.81 -6.33
CA ALA A 366 34.09 26.60 -7.44
C ALA A 366 34.19 28.10 -7.08
N HIS A 367 33.23 28.61 -6.32
CA HIS A 367 33.28 30.01 -5.81
C HIS A 367 34.47 30.22 -4.87
N GLN A 368 34.69 29.30 -3.90
CA GLN A 368 35.84 29.38 -2.98
C GLN A 368 37.20 29.34 -3.73
N LEU A 369 37.25 28.63 -4.86
CA LEU A 369 38.42 28.56 -5.72
C LEU A 369 38.54 29.74 -6.70
N GLY A 370 37.66 30.74 -6.64
CA GLY A 370 37.66 31.91 -7.54
C GLY A 370 37.18 31.62 -8.98
N LEU A 371 36.65 30.39 -9.22
CA LEU A 371 36.21 29.95 -10.55
C LEU A 371 34.74 30.30 -10.85
N ALA A 372 33.95 30.67 -9.84
CA ALA A 372 32.54 31.04 -9.97
C ALA A 372 32.19 32.26 -9.13
N ARG A 373 31.16 33.00 -9.53
CA ARG A 373 30.56 34.04 -8.70
C ARG A 373 29.67 33.43 -7.63
N ALA A 374 29.51 34.13 -6.50
CA ALA A 374 28.54 33.70 -5.46
C ALA A 374 27.13 33.63 -6.07
N PRO A 375 26.37 32.57 -5.78
CA PRO A 375 24.98 32.46 -6.26
C PRO A 375 24.13 33.57 -5.64
N VAL A 376 23.42 34.30 -6.47
CA VAL A 376 22.48 35.35 -6.01
C VAL A 376 21.15 34.69 -5.67
N VAL A 377 20.85 34.63 -4.39
CA VAL A 377 19.54 34.11 -3.90
C VAL A 377 18.61 35.29 -3.69
N THR A 378 17.53 35.37 -4.46
CA THR A 378 16.53 36.43 -4.31
C THR A 378 15.79 36.31 -3.00
N PRO A 379 15.19 37.39 -2.43
CA PRO A 379 14.36 37.28 -1.21
C PRO A 379 13.21 36.29 -1.37
N ALA A 380 12.58 36.20 -2.54
CA ALA A 380 11.52 35.25 -2.84
C ALA A 380 12.01 33.79 -2.77
N THR A 381 13.16 33.51 -3.43
CA THR A 381 13.77 32.17 -3.38
C THR A 381 14.16 31.79 -1.95
N LYS A 382 14.71 32.75 -1.18
CA LYS A 382 15.02 32.51 0.24
C LYS A 382 13.78 32.16 1.07
N ALA A 383 12.68 32.90 0.87
CA ALA A 383 11.41 32.61 1.55
C ALA A 383 10.88 31.21 1.19
N LEU A 384 10.93 30.81 -0.10
CA LEU A 384 10.55 29.46 -0.54
C LEU A 384 11.42 28.38 0.10
N LEU A 385 12.73 28.57 0.18
CA LEU A 385 13.63 27.61 0.82
C LEU A 385 13.34 27.47 2.32
N ILE A 386 13.07 28.57 3.03
CA ILE A 386 12.69 28.54 4.44
C ILE A 386 11.36 27.81 4.63
N ALA A 387 10.36 28.09 3.81
CA ALA A 387 9.06 27.40 3.87
C ALA A 387 9.21 25.88 3.62
N ASN A 388 10.01 25.48 2.63
CA ASN A 388 10.26 24.08 2.34
C ASN A 388 11.08 23.39 3.45
N ALA A 389 12.05 24.06 4.06
CA ALA A 389 12.80 23.54 5.21
C ALA A 389 11.90 23.33 6.43
N ALA A 390 11.03 24.30 6.74
CA ALA A 390 10.03 24.17 7.81
C ALA A 390 9.06 23.01 7.55
N SER A 391 8.61 22.86 6.29
CA SER A 391 7.78 21.74 5.86
C SER A 391 8.47 20.40 6.02
N LEU A 392 9.74 20.28 5.64
CA LEU A 392 10.52 19.05 5.84
C LEU A 392 10.60 18.69 7.32
N GLY A 393 10.85 19.66 8.20
CA GLY A 393 10.86 19.48 9.65
C GLY A 393 9.50 18.98 10.15
N TRP A 394 8.41 19.59 9.71
CA TRP A 394 7.05 19.18 10.05
C TRP A 394 6.75 17.75 9.59
N ARG A 395 7.09 17.42 8.33
CA ARG A 395 6.90 16.07 7.79
C ARG A 395 7.71 15.01 8.54
N ALA A 396 8.96 15.34 8.90
CA ALA A 396 9.81 14.46 9.70
C ALA A 396 9.21 14.23 11.10
N ALA A 397 8.68 15.28 11.74
CA ALA A 397 8.01 15.18 13.03
C ALA A 397 6.73 14.34 12.97
N CYS A 398 5.87 14.54 11.96
CA CYS A 398 4.69 13.71 11.74
C CYS A 398 5.06 12.24 11.55
N ARG A 399 6.00 11.93 10.66
CA ARG A 399 6.49 10.56 10.42
C ARG A 399 7.02 9.92 11.71
N ALA A 400 7.85 10.64 12.47
CA ALA A 400 8.37 10.16 13.75
C ALA A 400 7.25 9.86 14.74
N LEU A 401 6.27 10.77 14.87
CA LEU A 401 5.17 10.64 15.81
C LEU A 401 4.27 9.44 15.48
N PHE A 402 3.85 9.30 14.23
CA PHE A 402 2.98 8.19 13.81
C PHE A 402 3.69 6.84 13.90
N THR A 403 4.99 6.79 13.54
CA THR A 403 5.79 5.57 13.71
C THR A 403 6.01 5.23 15.17
N ALA A 404 6.34 6.23 16.01
CA ALA A 404 6.55 6.02 17.43
C ALA A 404 5.31 5.49 18.15
N ARG A 405 4.13 5.93 17.72
CA ARG A 405 2.84 5.51 18.29
C ARG A 405 2.58 4.01 18.13
N GLU A 406 2.99 3.41 17.02
CA GLU A 406 2.72 2.00 16.71
C GLU A 406 3.92 1.08 17.06
N TYR A 407 5.15 1.61 17.00
CA TYR A 407 6.37 0.82 17.10
C TYR A 407 7.35 1.28 18.19
N GLY A 408 6.99 2.34 18.91
CA GLY A 408 7.79 2.90 20.01
C GLY A 408 8.76 4.01 19.57
N PRO A 409 9.28 4.81 20.54
CA PRO A 409 10.03 6.05 20.27
C PRO A 409 11.32 5.82 19.50
N ARG A 410 12.00 4.69 19.72
CA ARG A 410 13.24 4.35 19.00
C ARG A 410 12.99 4.19 17.49
N GLU A 411 11.87 3.57 17.09
CA GLU A 411 11.51 3.45 15.68
C GLU A 411 11.06 4.80 15.11
N GLY A 412 10.39 5.65 15.91
CA GLY A 412 10.07 7.01 15.50
C GLY A 412 11.31 7.84 15.17
N MET A 413 12.38 7.77 15.96
CA MET A 413 13.65 8.43 15.65
C MET A 413 14.29 7.86 14.36
N ARG A 414 14.29 6.53 14.22
CA ARG A 414 14.81 5.88 13.00
C ARG A 414 14.03 6.27 11.76
N ALA A 415 12.74 6.55 11.88
CA ALA A 415 11.89 6.96 10.78
C ALA A 415 12.40 8.24 10.10
N VAL A 416 12.91 9.19 10.89
CA VAL A 416 13.54 10.41 10.35
C VAL A 416 14.82 10.08 9.59
N LEU A 417 15.68 9.23 10.17
CA LEU A 417 16.93 8.82 9.54
C LEU A 417 16.72 7.98 8.27
N ARG A 418 15.57 7.32 8.13
CA ARG A 418 15.21 6.52 6.95
C ARG A 418 14.66 7.36 5.79
N ILE A 419 14.37 8.66 5.98
CA ILE A 419 13.84 9.53 4.91
C ILE A 419 14.70 9.49 3.64
N PRO A 420 16.03 9.65 3.68
CA PRO A 420 16.85 9.59 2.47
C PRO A 420 16.74 8.24 1.73
N LEU A 421 16.74 7.14 2.47
CA LEU A 421 16.60 5.81 1.88
C LEU A 421 15.21 5.63 1.23
N SER A 422 14.14 6.09 1.90
CA SER A 422 12.78 6.07 1.35
C SER A 422 12.70 6.86 0.04
N ASN A 423 13.36 8.01 -0.03
CA ASN A 423 13.43 8.84 -1.23
C ASN A 423 14.17 8.12 -2.37
N ILE A 424 15.33 7.50 -2.07
CA ILE A 424 16.09 6.73 -3.06
C ILE A 424 15.25 5.59 -3.63
N ILE A 425 14.56 4.82 -2.76
CA ILE A 425 13.66 3.74 -3.19
C ILE A 425 12.55 4.31 -4.09
N ALA A 426 11.94 5.44 -3.72
CA ALA A 426 10.87 6.06 -4.50
C ALA A 426 11.35 6.53 -5.89
N ILE A 427 12.54 7.17 -5.97
CA ILE A 427 13.15 7.62 -7.24
C ILE A 427 13.44 6.42 -8.14
N MET A 428 14.09 5.38 -7.60
CA MET A 428 14.43 4.16 -8.37
C MET A 428 13.16 3.45 -8.87
N ALA A 429 12.15 3.32 -8.03
CA ALA A 429 10.89 2.68 -8.36
C ALA A 429 10.12 3.45 -9.43
N ALA A 430 10.00 4.77 -9.29
CA ALA A 430 9.29 5.62 -10.25
C ALA A 430 9.98 5.61 -11.62
N ARG A 431 11.33 5.75 -11.67
CA ARG A 431 12.10 5.64 -12.91
C ARG A 431 11.82 4.31 -13.62
N ARG A 432 11.87 3.19 -12.87
CA ARG A 432 11.63 1.85 -13.43
C ARG A 432 10.16 1.71 -13.89
N ALA A 433 9.20 2.24 -13.14
CA ALA A 433 7.79 2.19 -13.49
C ALA A 433 7.48 2.96 -14.77
N VAL A 434 8.03 4.18 -14.92
CA VAL A 434 7.87 4.99 -16.14
C VAL A 434 8.48 4.26 -17.34
N ALA A 435 9.70 3.71 -17.20
CA ALA A 435 10.34 2.96 -18.28
C ALA A 435 9.51 1.72 -18.69
N GLN A 436 8.97 0.96 -17.72
CA GLN A 436 8.12 -0.20 -18.00
C GLN A 436 6.80 0.22 -18.66
N TYR A 437 6.22 1.33 -18.21
CA TYR A 437 4.98 1.85 -18.79
C TYR A 437 5.17 2.30 -20.24
N VAL A 438 6.23 3.07 -20.53
CA VAL A 438 6.58 3.46 -21.91
C VAL A 438 6.84 2.23 -22.78
N PHE A 439 7.54 1.22 -22.26
CA PHE A 439 7.74 -0.05 -22.98
C PHE A 439 6.41 -0.74 -23.30
N SER A 440 5.43 -0.70 -22.38
CA SER A 440 4.10 -1.28 -22.62
C SER A 440 3.31 -0.52 -23.69
N LEU A 441 3.43 0.82 -23.77
CA LEU A 441 2.83 1.62 -24.83
C LEU A 441 3.41 1.33 -26.22
N LEU A 442 4.64 0.83 -26.27
CA LEU A 442 5.31 0.38 -27.50
C LEU A 442 5.01 -1.08 -27.85
N GLY A 443 4.01 -1.71 -27.20
CA GLY A 443 3.56 -3.08 -27.47
C GLY A 443 4.28 -4.16 -26.66
N GLY A 444 5.11 -3.80 -25.70
CA GLY A 444 5.72 -4.74 -24.76
C GLY A 444 4.71 -5.28 -23.76
N THR A 445 4.89 -6.53 -23.32
CA THR A 445 4.04 -7.13 -22.28
C THR A 445 4.61 -6.85 -20.89
N LEU A 446 3.77 -6.32 -20.00
CA LEU A 446 4.11 -6.20 -18.58
C LEU A 446 3.94 -7.56 -17.91
N ARG A 447 4.99 -8.03 -17.25
CA ARG A 447 4.95 -9.27 -16.47
C ARG A 447 4.73 -8.98 -15.00
N TRP A 448 3.96 -9.83 -14.34
CA TRP A 448 3.82 -9.82 -12.90
C TRP A 448 5.16 -10.24 -12.25
N ASP A 449 5.84 -9.25 -11.67
CA ASP A 449 7.12 -9.44 -10.99
C ASP A 449 6.83 -9.67 -9.49
N LYS A 450 6.64 -10.96 -9.13
CA LYS A 450 6.26 -11.37 -7.78
C LYS A 450 7.39 -11.12 -6.77
N THR A 451 7.03 -10.73 -5.55
CA THR A 451 7.93 -10.71 -4.40
C THR A 451 8.02 -12.13 -3.81
N GLU A 452 9.23 -12.65 -3.57
CA GLU A 452 9.45 -13.93 -2.90
C GLU A 452 9.30 -13.77 -1.38
N HIS A 453 8.57 -14.70 -0.74
CA HIS A 453 8.42 -14.80 0.70
C HIS A 453 9.04 -16.10 1.19
N ARG A 454 10.05 -16.00 2.07
CA ARG A 454 10.82 -17.16 2.57
C ARG A 454 10.55 -17.48 4.04
N GLU A 455 9.94 -16.57 4.79
CA GLU A 455 9.69 -16.73 6.22
C GLU A 455 8.31 -16.17 6.56
N HIS A 456 7.53 -16.97 7.27
CA HIS A 456 6.27 -16.49 7.83
C HIS A 456 6.49 -15.95 9.25
N PRO A 457 5.89 -14.79 9.63
CA PRO A 457 6.13 -14.20 10.96
C PRO A 457 5.79 -15.13 12.12
N ALA A 458 4.74 -15.97 12.02
CA ALA A 458 4.33 -16.87 13.09
C ALA A 458 5.36 -17.96 13.43
N VAL A 459 6.29 -18.28 12.53
CA VAL A 459 7.32 -19.30 12.72
C VAL A 459 8.73 -18.74 12.67
N SER A 460 8.87 -17.44 12.45
CA SER A 460 10.18 -16.79 12.35
C SER A 460 10.85 -16.66 13.71
N GLN A 461 12.12 -17.05 13.79
CA GLN A 461 12.95 -16.85 15.00
C GLN A 461 13.12 -15.36 15.36
N GLU A 462 12.86 -14.44 14.43
CA GLU A 462 12.88 -12.98 14.71
C GLU A 462 11.76 -12.53 15.64
N MET A 463 10.68 -13.31 15.78
CA MET A 463 9.56 -13.06 16.69
C MET A 463 9.78 -13.64 18.08
N LEU A 464 10.61 -14.68 18.19
CA LEU A 464 10.86 -15.40 19.45
C LEU A 464 11.97 -14.79 20.30
N ALA A 465 12.58 -13.70 19.86
CA ALA A 465 13.66 -12.95 20.50
C ALA A 465 13.32 -11.45 20.59
#